data_0329466d87e2d6afaba31e5b0cb0bde9
#
_entry.id   0329466d87e2d6afaba31e5b0cb0bde9
#
_cell.length_a   1.000
_cell.length_b   1.000
_cell.length_c   1.000
_cell.angle_alpha   90.00
_cell.angle_beta   90.00
_cell.angle_gamma   90.00
#
_symmetry.space_group_name_H-M   'P 1'
#
loop_
_entity.id
_entity.type
_entity.pdbx_description
1 polymer ?
#
loop_
_entity_poly.entity_id
_entity_poly.type
_entity_poly.pdbx_seq_one_letter_code
_entity_poly.pdbx_strand_id
1 'polypeptide(L)'
;MKTFEYYKLDIGSSHESILNSIDFGGATKNTKPNLNIGDAVFSKVLSINKFNNTYLTCKSEESKKTWSTGESTFGLLNGGRIYEYNRNYSWILMDNNKIIERLKDFCEFELCIGMNGKIWIKSEKIEDNNKIYKSIIMSFEKNNEEMERYLNKLFNKI
;
A
#
# COMPACT_ATOMS: atom_id res chain seq x y z
N MET A 1 13.87 24.23 -18.04
CA MET A 1 12.66 23.67 -17.43
C MET A 1 12.79 22.14 -17.49
N LYS A 2 13.14 21.47 -16.39
CA LYS A 2 13.24 20.00 -16.37
C LYS A 2 11.83 19.45 -16.29
N THR A 3 11.31 18.94 -17.39
CA THR A 3 10.06 18.19 -17.41
C THR A 3 10.40 16.77 -17.01
N PHE A 4 10.11 16.40 -15.76
CA PHE A 4 10.18 15.01 -15.37
C PHE A 4 9.05 14.28 -16.08
N GLU A 5 9.39 13.38 -16.97
CA GLU A 5 8.41 12.60 -17.74
C GLU A 5 8.01 11.32 -17.00
N TYR A 6 8.88 10.78 -16.15
CA TYR A 6 8.64 9.55 -15.40
C TYR A 6 9.40 9.50 -14.08
N TYR A 7 8.94 8.61 -13.22
CA TYR A 7 9.55 8.24 -11.95
C TYR A 7 10.05 6.80 -12.03
N LYS A 8 11.19 6.49 -11.39
CA LYS A 8 11.65 5.14 -11.14
C LYS A 8 11.23 4.72 -9.75
N LEU A 9 10.52 3.60 -9.63
CA LEU A 9 10.03 3.08 -8.37
C LEU A 9 10.72 1.75 -8.05
N ASP A 10 11.05 1.56 -6.76
CA ASP A 10 11.50 0.29 -6.24
C ASP A 10 10.28 -0.55 -5.82
N ILE A 11 9.98 -1.58 -6.59
CA ILE A 11 8.93 -2.56 -6.29
C ILE A 11 9.49 -3.89 -5.78
N GLY A 12 10.80 -4.00 -5.53
CA GLY A 12 11.49 -5.24 -5.18
C GLY A 12 11.75 -6.15 -6.39
N SER A 13 11.75 -5.60 -7.59
CA SER A 13 12.09 -6.27 -8.85
C SER A 13 13.58 -6.10 -9.17
N SER A 14 14.17 -7.06 -9.89
CA SER A 14 15.54 -6.95 -10.40
C SER A 14 15.68 -5.96 -11.57
N HIS A 15 14.58 -5.57 -12.19
CA HIS A 15 14.53 -4.66 -13.32
C HIS A 15 13.86 -3.34 -12.97
N GLU A 16 14.11 -2.33 -13.78
CA GLU A 16 13.55 -1.00 -13.58
C GLU A 16 12.02 -1.01 -13.65
N SER A 17 11.40 -0.28 -12.72
CA SER A 17 9.96 -0.05 -12.70
C SER A 17 9.68 1.43 -12.94
N ILE A 18 8.90 1.71 -13.95
CA ILE A 18 8.69 3.05 -14.51
C ILE A 18 7.23 3.46 -14.32
N LEU A 19 7.02 4.61 -13.69
CA LEU A 19 5.72 5.27 -13.56
C LEU A 19 5.77 6.62 -14.28
N ASN A 20 5.01 6.78 -15.36
CA ASN A 20 4.96 8.07 -16.03
C ASN A 20 4.26 9.11 -15.16
N SER A 21 4.72 10.34 -15.22
CA SER A 21 4.17 11.44 -14.41
C SER A 21 2.70 11.79 -14.75
N ILE A 22 2.22 11.36 -15.93
CA ILE A 22 0.84 11.53 -16.36
C ILE A 22 -0.05 10.30 -16.08
N ASP A 23 0.51 9.23 -15.52
CA ASP A 23 -0.22 8.00 -15.18
C ASP A 23 -0.82 8.00 -13.77
N PHE A 24 -1.16 9.18 -13.28
CA PHE A 24 -2.01 9.41 -12.11
C PHE A 24 -3.41 9.81 -12.54
N GLY A 25 -4.42 9.43 -11.75
CA GLY A 25 -5.81 9.77 -12.06
C GLY A 25 -6.00 11.29 -12.15
N GLY A 26 -6.43 11.81 -13.29
CA GLY A 26 -6.63 13.24 -13.53
C GLY A 26 -5.35 14.05 -13.77
N ALA A 27 -4.19 13.43 -13.88
CA ALA A 27 -2.95 14.13 -14.20
C ALA A 27 -2.90 14.58 -15.66
N THR A 28 -2.34 15.75 -15.88
CA THR A 28 -2.11 16.34 -17.22
C THR A 28 -0.65 16.78 -17.35
N LYS A 29 -0.25 17.25 -18.54
CA LYS A 29 1.12 17.78 -18.74
C LYS A 29 1.45 18.94 -17.79
N ASN A 30 0.43 19.73 -17.42
CA ASN A 30 0.61 20.93 -16.58
C ASN A 30 0.31 20.67 -15.11
N THR A 31 -0.51 19.67 -14.80
CA THR A 31 -0.92 19.31 -13.43
C THR A 31 -0.62 17.85 -13.17
N LYS A 32 0.54 17.60 -12.57
CA LYS A 32 1.03 16.27 -12.22
C LYS A 32 1.63 16.26 -10.82
N PRO A 33 1.56 15.14 -10.08
CA PRO A 33 2.18 15.07 -8.76
C PRO A 33 3.69 15.25 -8.87
N ASN A 34 4.28 15.88 -7.85
CA ASN A 34 5.72 15.98 -7.70
C ASN A 34 6.15 15.04 -6.59
N LEU A 35 6.83 13.94 -6.97
CA LEU A 35 7.32 12.93 -6.02
C LEU A 35 8.77 13.21 -5.67
N ASN A 36 9.12 12.99 -4.42
CA ASN A 36 10.47 13.06 -3.90
C ASN A 36 11.07 11.65 -3.71
N ILE A 37 12.38 11.58 -3.62
CA ILE A 37 13.05 10.33 -3.26
C ILE A 37 12.66 9.98 -1.82
N GLY A 38 12.20 8.73 -1.64
CA GLY A 38 11.69 8.24 -0.36
C GLY A 38 10.16 8.25 -0.23
N ASP A 39 9.46 8.89 -1.15
CA ASP A 39 8.00 8.85 -1.17
C ASP A 39 7.49 7.43 -1.46
N ALA A 40 6.45 7.03 -0.74
CA ALA A 40 5.74 5.77 -0.97
C ALA A 40 4.60 5.97 -1.97
N VAL A 41 4.51 5.09 -2.96
CA VAL A 41 3.47 5.16 -4.00
C VAL A 41 2.76 3.82 -4.11
N PHE A 42 1.44 3.84 -4.02
CA PHE A 42 0.61 2.68 -4.31
C PHE A 42 0.22 2.69 -5.79
N SER A 43 0.66 1.68 -6.54
CA SER A 43 0.47 1.60 -7.99
C SER A 43 0.16 0.17 -8.42
N LYS A 44 -0.41 0.01 -9.60
CA LYS A 44 -0.60 -1.30 -10.24
C LYS A 44 0.34 -1.47 -11.43
N VAL A 45 0.69 -2.72 -11.73
CA VAL A 45 1.45 -3.08 -12.95
C VAL A 45 0.52 -2.89 -14.14
N LEU A 46 0.95 -2.08 -15.10
CA LEU A 46 0.26 -1.86 -16.35
C LEU A 46 0.73 -2.87 -17.41
N SER A 47 2.02 -3.01 -17.56
CA SER A 47 2.62 -3.92 -18.53
C SER A 47 4.09 -4.22 -18.20
N ILE A 48 4.60 -5.27 -18.80
CA ILE A 48 6.04 -5.61 -18.76
C ILE A 48 6.51 -5.69 -20.22
N ASN A 49 7.58 -4.98 -20.56
CA ASN A 49 8.11 -5.01 -21.91
C ASN A 49 9.06 -6.22 -22.13
N LYS A 50 9.49 -6.41 -23.38
CA LYS A 50 10.40 -7.49 -23.78
C LYS A 50 11.79 -7.44 -23.12
N PHE A 51 12.17 -6.31 -22.53
CA PHE A 51 13.40 -6.13 -21.76
C PHE A 51 13.18 -6.26 -20.26
N ASN A 52 12.03 -6.77 -19.84
CA ASN A 52 11.60 -6.96 -18.46
C ASN A 52 11.41 -5.66 -17.63
N ASN A 53 11.40 -4.48 -18.27
CA ASN A 53 11.05 -3.26 -17.57
C ASN A 53 9.53 -3.27 -17.26
N THR A 54 9.20 -2.95 -16.02
CA THR A 54 7.82 -2.93 -15.53
C THR A 54 7.26 -1.52 -15.65
N TYR A 55 6.17 -1.37 -16.37
CA TYR A 55 5.41 -0.11 -16.42
C TYR A 55 4.30 -0.13 -15.39
N LEU A 56 4.21 0.94 -14.63
CA LEU A 56 3.27 1.13 -13.54
C LEU A 56 2.26 2.21 -13.88
N THR A 57 1.09 2.16 -13.23
CA THR A 57 0.08 3.20 -13.32
C THR A 57 -0.64 3.39 -11.99
N CYS A 58 -1.03 4.62 -11.71
CA CYS A 58 -1.91 5.02 -10.62
C CYS A 58 -3.32 5.39 -11.10
N LYS A 59 -3.65 5.07 -12.36
CA LYS A 59 -5.00 5.24 -12.90
C LYS A 59 -5.87 4.06 -12.51
N SER A 60 -7.08 4.33 -12.01
CA SER A 60 -8.11 3.33 -11.77
C SER A 60 -9.19 3.45 -12.87
N GLU A 61 -9.62 2.32 -13.41
CA GLU A 61 -10.74 2.27 -14.35
C GLU A 61 -12.08 2.42 -13.62
N GLU A 62 -12.12 2.01 -12.35
CA GLU A 62 -13.32 2.02 -11.51
C GLU A 62 -13.56 3.36 -10.81
N SER A 63 -12.53 4.16 -10.61
CA SER A 63 -12.61 5.42 -9.89
C SER A 63 -12.25 6.61 -10.80
N LYS A 64 -13.18 7.56 -10.93
CA LYS A 64 -12.94 8.86 -11.57
C LYS A 64 -12.24 9.87 -10.63
N LYS A 65 -11.85 9.44 -9.45
CA LYS A 65 -11.21 10.29 -8.44
C LYS A 65 -9.82 10.69 -8.90
N THR A 66 -9.46 11.94 -8.63
CA THR A 66 -8.19 12.52 -9.09
C THR A 66 -7.13 12.43 -7.98
N TRP A 67 -5.86 12.40 -8.37
CA TRP A 67 -4.74 12.39 -7.44
C TRP A 67 -4.70 13.65 -6.55
N SER A 68 -5.20 14.78 -7.06
CA SER A 68 -5.18 16.07 -6.37
C SER A 68 -6.18 16.16 -5.21
N THR A 69 -7.22 15.34 -5.21
CA THR A 69 -8.21 15.32 -4.10
C THR A 69 -7.78 14.41 -2.95
N GLY A 70 -6.74 13.59 -3.14
CA GLY A 70 -6.29 12.61 -2.16
C GLY A 70 -7.23 11.39 -2.00
N GLU A 71 -8.27 11.31 -2.80
CA GLU A 71 -9.28 10.23 -2.74
C GLU A 71 -9.03 9.12 -3.77
N SER A 72 -7.96 9.22 -4.52
CA SER A 72 -7.56 8.22 -5.52
C SER A 72 -7.17 6.92 -4.84
N THR A 73 -7.61 5.79 -5.39
CA THR A 73 -7.26 4.44 -4.89
C THR A 73 -5.75 4.18 -5.00
N PHE A 74 -5.11 4.70 -6.04
CA PHE A 74 -3.68 4.60 -6.29
C PHE A 74 -3.04 5.98 -6.26
N GLY A 75 -1.77 6.07 -5.87
CA GLY A 75 -1.03 7.33 -5.84
C GLY A 75 -0.07 7.43 -4.66
N LEU A 76 0.28 8.66 -4.33
CA LEU A 76 1.17 8.97 -3.21
C LEU A 76 0.51 8.61 -1.87
N LEU A 77 1.23 7.86 -1.05
CA LEU A 77 0.84 7.50 0.31
C LEU A 77 1.47 8.50 1.29
N ASN A 78 0.62 9.32 1.90
CA ASN A 78 1.08 10.36 2.82
C ASN A 78 1.13 9.88 4.26
N GLY A 79 2.31 9.99 4.87
CA GLY A 79 2.54 9.53 6.24
C GLY A 79 2.56 8.00 6.34
N GLY A 80 2.29 7.48 7.55
CA GLY A 80 2.29 6.04 7.78
C GLY A 80 3.68 5.39 7.70
N ARG A 81 3.70 4.07 7.61
CA ARG A 81 4.92 3.27 7.55
C ARG A 81 4.77 2.07 6.63
N ILE A 82 5.83 1.75 5.91
CA ILE A 82 5.94 0.53 5.12
C ILE A 82 6.60 -0.57 5.96
N TYR A 83 6.01 -1.75 5.91
CA TYR A 83 6.53 -2.98 6.49
C TYR A 83 6.69 -4.03 5.39
N GLU A 84 7.64 -4.94 5.58
CA GLU A 84 7.84 -6.08 4.69
C GLU A 84 7.24 -7.34 5.31
N TYR A 85 6.65 -8.17 4.47
CA TYR A 85 6.10 -9.46 4.86
C TYR A 85 6.34 -10.51 3.77
N ASN A 86 6.17 -11.77 4.11
CA ASN A 86 6.32 -12.83 3.12
C ASN A 86 5.21 -12.74 2.07
N ARG A 87 5.57 -12.42 0.83
CA ARG A 87 4.61 -12.22 -0.27
C ARG A 87 3.77 -13.45 -0.61
N ASN A 88 4.15 -14.65 -0.14
CA ASN A 88 3.29 -15.83 -0.28
C ASN A 88 1.94 -15.67 0.43
N TYR A 89 1.87 -14.78 1.43
CA TYR A 89 0.63 -14.46 2.14
C TYR A 89 -0.18 -13.32 1.50
N SER A 90 0.33 -12.70 0.42
CA SER A 90 -0.35 -11.55 -0.21
C SER A 90 -1.76 -11.92 -0.67
N TRP A 91 -1.93 -13.07 -1.30
CA TRP A 91 -3.23 -13.56 -1.75
C TRP A 91 -4.19 -13.81 -0.59
N ILE A 92 -3.69 -14.40 0.51
CA ILE A 92 -4.50 -14.68 1.70
C ILE A 92 -5.01 -13.39 2.32
N LEU A 93 -4.14 -12.35 2.39
CA LEU A 93 -4.53 -11.04 2.92
C LEU A 93 -5.55 -10.32 2.05
N MET A 94 -5.48 -10.49 0.73
CA MET A 94 -6.41 -9.84 -0.19
C MET A 94 -7.76 -10.56 -0.25
N ASP A 95 -7.77 -11.89 -0.15
CA ASP A 95 -8.98 -12.70 -0.24
C ASP A 95 -9.71 -12.81 1.11
N ASN A 96 -8.97 -12.82 2.23
CA ASN A 96 -9.53 -13.04 3.56
C ASN A 96 -9.31 -11.84 4.49
N ASN A 97 -10.24 -10.90 4.44
CA ASN A 97 -10.19 -9.65 5.21
C ASN A 97 -10.54 -9.78 6.70
N LYS A 98 -10.75 -11.00 7.22
CA LYS A 98 -11.23 -11.21 8.62
C LYS A 98 -10.37 -10.52 9.66
N ILE A 99 -9.04 -10.57 9.50
CA ILE A 99 -8.14 -9.91 10.45
C ILE A 99 -8.25 -8.38 10.36
N ILE A 100 -8.38 -7.86 9.15
CA ILE A 100 -8.51 -6.42 8.90
C ILE A 100 -9.81 -5.90 9.48
N GLU A 101 -10.92 -6.64 9.30
CA GLU A 101 -12.22 -6.28 9.89
C GLU A 101 -12.16 -6.26 11.41
N ARG A 102 -11.55 -7.28 12.02
CA ARG A 102 -11.37 -7.32 13.48
C ARG A 102 -10.51 -6.19 14.01
N LEU A 103 -9.45 -5.81 13.30
CA LEU A 103 -8.57 -4.70 13.72
C LEU A 103 -9.30 -3.36 13.77
N LYS A 104 -10.32 -3.15 12.92
CA LYS A 104 -11.16 -1.94 12.94
C LYS A 104 -11.91 -1.74 14.26
N ASP A 105 -12.17 -2.83 14.99
CA ASP A 105 -12.81 -2.75 16.32
C ASP A 105 -11.87 -2.20 17.41
N PHE A 106 -10.57 -2.17 17.13
CA PHE A 106 -9.54 -1.77 18.10
C PHE A 106 -8.97 -0.38 17.81
N CYS A 107 -8.80 -0.02 16.56
CA CYS A 107 -8.24 1.28 16.16
C CYS A 107 -8.63 1.65 14.72
N GLU A 108 -8.61 2.95 14.44
CA GLU A 108 -8.75 3.47 13.09
C GLU A 108 -7.40 3.46 12.37
N PHE A 109 -7.38 3.00 11.13
CA PHE A 109 -6.18 2.96 10.31
C PHE A 109 -6.49 2.93 8.82
N GLU A 110 -5.51 3.37 8.03
CA GLU A 110 -5.46 3.19 6.58
C GLU A 110 -4.46 2.08 6.25
N LEU A 111 -4.76 1.28 5.25
CA LEU A 111 -3.97 0.11 4.88
C LEU A 111 -3.88 -0.03 3.36
N CYS A 112 -2.66 -0.27 2.86
CA CYS A 112 -2.44 -0.68 1.47
C CYS A 112 -1.58 -1.94 1.45
N ILE A 113 -2.07 -2.99 0.79
CA ILE A 113 -1.40 -4.28 0.67
C ILE A 113 -0.80 -4.38 -0.72
N GLY A 114 0.53 -4.49 -0.80
CA GLY A 114 1.25 -4.68 -2.04
C GLY A 114 1.50 -6.16 -2.32
N MET A 115 1.30 -6.59 -3.56
CA MET A 115 1.62 -7.95 -4.01
C MET A 115 3.14 -8.23 -4.04
N ASN A 116 3.94 -7.19 -3.82
CA ASN A 116 5.40 -7.26 -3.74
C ASN A 116 5.94 -7.60 -2.34
N GLY A 117 5.08 -7.95 -1.39
CA GLY A 117 5.46 -8.24 -0.01
C GLY A 117 5.67 -7.00 0.85
N LYS A 118 5.16 -5.85 0.42
CA LYS A 118 5.17 -4.61 1.20
C LYS A 118 3.74 -4.25 1.60
N ILE A 119 3.58 -3.82 2.84
CA ILE A 119 2.31 -3.35 3.38
C ILE A 119 2.52 -1.96 3.98
N TRP A 120 1.70 -1.01 3.59
CA TRP A 120 1.71 0.33 4.16
C TRP A 120 0.57 0.46 5.16
N ILE A 121 0.89 1.00 6.34
CA ILE A 121 -0.05 1.17 7.44
C ILE A 121 0.08 2.59 7.96
N LYS A 122 -1.06 3.24 8.16
CA LYS A 122 -1.15 4.55 8.78
C LYS A 122 -2.28 4.55 9.80
N SER A 123 -1.96 4.90 11.04
CA SER A 123 -2.91 5.13 12.13
C SER A 123 -2.60 6.47 12.81
N GLU A 124 -3.49 6.92 13.65
CA GLU A 124 -3.32 8.16 14.40
C GLU A 124 -2.07 8.10 15.29
N LYS A 125 -1.84 6.95 15.94
CA LYS A 125 -0.68 6.72 16.80
C LYS A 125 0.33 5.80 16.10
N ILE A 126 1.57 6.23 15.99
CA ILE A 126 2.64 5.44 15.36
C ILE A 126 2.81 4.06 16.00
N GLU A 127 2.57 3.95 17.32
CA GLU A 127 2.65 2.68 18.05
C GLU A 127 1.63 1.65 17.54
N ASP A 128 0.45 2.10 17.13
CA ASP A 128 -0.61 1.23 16.65
C ASP A 128 -0.28 0.65 15.27
N ASN A 129 0.51 1.34 14.44
CA ASN A 129 1.03 0.78 13.19
C ASN A 129 1.79 -0.54 13.44
N ASN A 130 2.63 -0.57 14.47
CA ASN A 130 3.40 -1.76 14.83
C ASN A 130 2.49 -2.89 15.38
N LYS A 131 1.45 -2.53 16.15
CA LYS A 131 0.48 -3.50 16.67
C LYS A 131 -0.33 -4.10 15.53
N ILE A 132 -0.82 -3.27 14.61
CA ILE A 132 -1.55 -3.69 13.42
C ILE A 132 -0.70 -4.65 12.58
N TYR A 133 0.54 -4.26 12.27
CA TYR A 133 1.45 -5.11 11.51
C TYR A 133 1.69 -6.47 12.18
N LYS A 134 2.02 -6.47 13.49
CA LYS A 134 2.20 -7.72 14.24
C LYS A 134 0.95 -8.59 14.23
N SER A 135 -0.23 -8.00 14.35
CA SER A 135 -1.49 -8.73 14.33
C SER A 135 -1.75 -9.39 12.98
N ILE A 136 -1.43 -8.69 11.88
CA ILE A 136 -1.54 -9.25 10.53
C ILE A 136 -0.59 -10.46 10.38
N ILE A 137 0.66 -10.33 10.81
CA ILE A 137 1.63 -11.45 10.71
C ILE A 137 1.20 -12.63 11.58
N MET A 138 0.78 -12.38 12.82
CA MET A 138 0.34 -13.44 13.73
C MET A 138 -0.94 -14.15 13.28
N SER A 139 -1.76 -13.50 12.44
CA SER A 139 -2.98 -14.12 11.90
C SER A 139 -2.72 -15.28 10.94
N PHE A 140 -1.50 -15.40 10.40
CA PHE A 140 -1.11 -16.54 9.56
C PHE A 140 -0.76 -17.80 10.37
N GLU A 141 -0.44 -17.62 11.66
CA GLU A 141 0.03 -18.69 12.53
C GLU A 141 -1.03 -19.14 13.55
N LYS A 142 -1.93 -18.23 13.93
CA LYS A 142 -2.90 -18.43 15.00
C LYS A 142 -4.30 -18.74 14.49
N ASN A 143 -5.01 -19.60 15.23
CA ASN A 143 -6.43 -19.81 15.02
C ASN A 143 -7.27 -18.59 15.51
N ASN A 144 -8.58 -18.62 15.22
CA ASN A 144 -9.47 -17.48 15.52
C ASN A 144 -9.54 -17.14 17.01
N GLU A 145 -9.59 -18.14 17.89
CA GLU A 145 -9.70 -17.92 19.34
C GLU A 145 -8.40 -17.38 19.94
N GLU A 146 -7.27 -17.92 19.51
CA GLU A 146 -5.95 -17.46 19.91
C GLU A 146 -5.69 -16.03 19.42
N MET A 147 -6.18 -15.70 18.22
CA MET A 147 -6.03 -14.38 17.65
C MET A 147 -6.84 -13.34 18.42
N GLU A 148 -8.05 -13.67 18.84
CA GLU A 148 -8.89 -12.78 19.65
C GLU A 148 -8.26 -12.49 21.02
N ARG A 149 -7.77 -13.52 21.70
CA ARG A 149 -7.00 -13.33 22.96
C ARG A 149 -5.76 -12.48 22.77
N TYR A 150 -5.05 -12.67 21.65
CA TYR A 150 -3.87 -11.90 21.31
C TYR A 150 -4.20 -10.42 21.08
N LEU A 151 -5.25 -10.11 20.30
CA LEU A 151 -5.68 -8.75 20.04
C LEU A 151 -6.10 -8.02 21.32
N ASN A 152 -6.92 -8.66 22.15
CA ASN A 152 -7.37 -8.08 23.41
C ASN A 152 -6.17 -7.73 24.32
N LYS A 153 -5.18 -8.61 24.41
CA LYS A 153 -3.95 -8.36 25.18
C LYS A 153 -3.10 -7.24 24.58
N LEU A 154 -2.97 -7.19 23.23
CA LEU A 154 -2.10 -6.24 22.55
C LEU A 154 -2.66 -4.80 22.59
N PHE A 155 -3.98 -4.67 22.51
CA PHE A 155 -4.68 -3.37 22.54
C PHE A 155 -5.24 -3.01 23.92
N ASN A 156 -4.92 -3.78 24.98
CA ASN A 156 -5.39 -3.56 26.35
C ASN A 156 -6.92 -3.43 26.47
N LYS A 157 -7.68 -4.15 25.64
CA LYS A 157 -9.11 -4.32 25.84
C LYS A 157 -9.31 -5.48 26.82
N ILE A 158 -9.78 -5.13 28.03
CA ILE A 158 -10.15 -6.09 29.10
C ILE A 158 -11.49 -6.75 28.74
#